data_0db9812fca00f4b042b8503ac54759f7
#
_entry.id   0db9812fca00f4b042b8503ac54759f7
#
_cell.length_a   1.000
_cell.length_b   1.000
_cell.length_c   1.000
_cell.angle_alpha   90.00
_cell.angle_beta   90.00
_cell.angle_gamma   90.00
#
_symmetry.space_group_name_H-M   'P 1'
#
loop_
_entity.id
_entity.type
_entity.pdbx_description
1 polymer ?
#
loop_
_entity_poly.entity_id
_entity_poly.type
_entity_poly.pdbx_seq_one_letter_code
_entity_poly.pdbx_strand_id
1 'polypeptide(L)'
;VQTPMCKALCTEVANQVAYDSIQIHGGTGFMRDFNAERFYRDARITNIYEGTTQLQVVAAIGGVIQRANDTRIAELQSLKFEGKLARLKKKLDELYKKHLESVKFVADKKDTNYHDLMSRSLVDNETYVFVGYLMLRDALKDSERENLAERYILDAIPEFEKRYMTIMSDDFTLIDNHRAIIDY
;
A
#
# COMPACT_ATOMS: atom_id res chain seq x y z
N VAL A 1 11.60 0.01 8.60
CA VAL A 1 10.19 0.11 8.15
C VAL A 1 10.10 0.25 6.64
N GLN A 2 10.83 1.17 6.01
CA GLN A 2 10.69 1.48 4.58
C GLN A 2 11.09 0.32 3.66
N THR A 3 12.15 -0.43 3.96
CA THR A 3 12.61 -1.56 3.13
C THR A 3 11.54 -2.65 2.97
N PRO A 4 10.91 -3.19 4.04
CA PRO A 4 9.84 -4.16 3.89
C PRO A 4 8.60 -3.59 3.20
N MET A 5 8.23 -2.32 3.43
CA MET A 5 7.15 -1.65 2.71
C MET A 5 7.43 -1.56 1.20
N CYS A 6 8.65 -1.15 0.84
CA CYS A 6 9.09 -1.08 -0.55
C CYS A 6 9.04 -2.47 -1.23
N LYS A 7 9.61 -3.50 -0.57
CA LYS A 7 9.59 -4.86 -1.11
C LYS A 7 8.18 -5.37 -1.32
N ALA A 8 7.28 -5.21 -0.36
CA ALA A 8 5.89 -5.62 -0.45
C ALA A 8 5.19 -4.92 -1.62
N LEU A 9 5.22 -3.58 -1.68
CA LEU A 9 4.56 -2.81 -2.73
C LEU A 9 5.11 -3.15 -4.11
N CYS A 10 6.43 -3.09 -4.30
CA CYS A 10 7.04 -3.26 -5.63
C CYS A 10 6.78 -4.66 -6.20
N THR A 11 6.82 -5.69 -5.37
CA THR A 11 6.58 -7.06 -5.84
C THR A 11 5.11 -7.35 -6.13
N GLU A 12 4.17 -6.79 -5.37
CA GLU A 12 2.73 -6.88 -5.66
C GLU A 12 2.40 -6.15 -6.96
N VAL A 13 2.91 -4.93 -7.15
CA VAL A 13 2.73 -4.16 -8.39
C VAL A 13 3.34 -4.87 -9.58
N ALA A 14 4.55 -5.45 -9.46
CA ALA A 14 5.18 -6.21 -10.53
C ALA A 14 4.34 -7.41 -10.97
N ASN A 15 3.74 -8.14 -10.03
CA ASN A 15 2.83 -9.25 -10.34
C ASN A 15 1.57 -8.77 -11.03
N GLN A 16 0.96 -7.66 -10.58
CA GLN A 16 -0.25 -7.11 -11.20
C GLN A 16 0.04 -6.63 -12.63
N VAL A 17 1.14 -5.88 -12.84
CA VAL A 17 1.54 -5.40 -14.18
C VAL A 17 1.81 -6.56 -15.12
N ALA A 18 2.47 -7.61 -14.65
CA ALA A 18 2.74 -8.79 -15.48
C ALA A 18 1.44 -9.55 -15.82
N TYR A 19 0.50 -9.66 -14.88
CA TYR A 19 -0.84 -10.20 -15.12
C TYR A 19 -1.60 -9.39 -16.18
N ASP A 20 -1.65 -8.06 -16.03
CA ASP A 20 -2.34 -7.17 -16.95
C ASP A 20 -1.69 -7.19 -18.34
N SER A 21 -0.36 -7.36 -18.43
CA SER A 21 0.36 -7.51 -19.68
C SER A 21 -0.16 -8.70 -20.50
N ILE A 22 -0.38 -9.86 -19.87
CA ILE A 22 -0.97 -11.01 -20.56
C ILE A 22 -2.37 -10.68 -21.06
N GLN A 23 -3.19 -10.02 -20.23
CA GLN A 23 -4.55 -9.66 -20.59
C GLN A 23 -4.60 -8.70 -21.79
N ILE A 24 -3.72 -7.71 -21.84
CA ILE A 24 -3.61 -6.73 -22.94
C ILE A 24 -3.19 -7.43 -24.24
N HIS A 25 -2.26 -8.39 -24.18
CA HIS A 25 -1.84 -9.17 -25.35
C HIS A 25 -2.87 -10.19 -25.82
N GLY A 26 -3.90 -10.48 -25.00
CA GLY A 26 -4.91 -11.50 -25.30
C GLY A 26 -4.31 -12.91 -25.38
N GLY A 27 -4.87 -13.76 -26.26
CA GLY A 27 -4.42 -15.15 -26.40
C GLY A 27 -2.94 -15.30 -26.74
N THR A 28 -2.38 -14.37 -27.49
CA THR A 28 -0.94 -14.39 -27.84
C THR A 28 -0.03 -14.10 -26.64
N GLY A 29 -0.51 -13.32 -25.65
CA GLY A 29 0.21 -13.06 -24.39
C GLY A 29 0.36 -14.29 -23.50
N PHE A 30 -0.55 -15.26 -23.63
CA PHE A 30 -0.48 -16.53 -22.94
C PHE A 30 0.47 -17.53 -23.64
N MET A 31 0.65 -17.39 -24.95
CA MET A 31 1.54 -18.24 -25.75
C MET A 31 3.00 -17.79 -25.60
N ARG A 32 3.94 -18.69 -25.94
CA ARG A 32 5.40 -18.43 -25.83
C ARG A 32 5.97 -17.54 -26.92
N ASP A 33 5.16 -17.09 -27.87
CA ASP A 33 5.55 -16.21 -28.97
C ASP A 33 5.94 -14.80 -28.45
N PHE A 34 5.39 -14.41 -27.28
CA PHE A 34 5.72 -13.17 -26.60
C PHE A 34 6.23 -13.45 -25.17
N ASN A 35 7.03 -12.53 -24.63
CA ASN A 35 7.61 -12.69 -23.30
C ASN A 35 6.62 -12.42 -22.15
N ALA A 36 5.37 -12.05 -22.42
CA ALA A 36 4.39 -11.69 -21.38
C ALA A 36 4.15 -12.84 -20.38
N GLU A 37 3.98 -14.09 -20.87
CA GLU A 37 3.82 -15.26 -20.00
C GLU A 37 5.04 -15.53 -19.12
N ARG A 38 6.23 -15.30 -19.68
CA ARG A 38 7.49 -15.47 -18.95
C ARG A 38 7.63 -14.43 -17.84
N PHE A 39 7.36 -13.16 -18.13
CA PHE A 39 7.41 -12.09 -17.14
C PHE A 39 6.42 -12.33 -16.00
N TYR A 40 5.22 -12.83 -16.31
CA TYR A 40 4.25 -13.19 -15.26
C TYR A 40 4.75 -14.31 -14.36
N ARG A 41 5.29 -15.38 -14.94
CA ARG A 41 5.87 -16.49 -14.18
C ARG A 41 7.07 -16.06 -13.35
N ASP A 42 7.97 -15.25 -13.93
CA ASP A 42 9.17 -14.76 -13.25
C ASP A 42 8.83 -13.73 -12.15
N ALA A 43 7.81 -12.89 -12.36
CA ALA A 43 7.34 -11.96 -11.34
C ALA A 43 6.76 -12.67 -10.11
N ARG A 44 6.12 -13.85 -10.29
CA ARG A 44 5.44 -14.55 -9.20
C ARG A 44 6.34 -14.93 -8.04
N ILE A 45 7.60 -15.25 -8.27
CA ILE A 45 8.53 -15.61 -7.19
C ILE A 45 8.92 -14.40 -6.33
N THR A 46 8.80 -13.19 -6.85
CA THR A 46 9.31 -11.99 -6.18
C THR A 46 8.59 -11.66 -4.87
N ASN A 47 7.32 -12.02 -4.72
CA ASN A 47 6.57 -11.84 -3.46
C ASN A 47 6.58 -13.09 -2.56
N ILE A 48 7.42 -14.10 -2.88
CA ILE A 48 7.60 -15.33 -2.10
C ILE A 48 9.00 -15.37 -1.49
N TYR A 49 10.07 -15.17 -2.30
CA TYR A 49 11.44 -15.30 -1.86
C TYR A 49 11.91 -14.10 -1.00
N GLU A 50 13.00 -14.25 -0.27
CA GLU A 50 13.57 -13.23 0.62
C GLU A 50 12.55 -12.62 1.61
N GLY A 51 11.68 -13.46 2.10
CA GLY A 51 10.54 -13.09 2.94
C GLY A 51 9.30 -12.79 2.10
N THR A 52 8.27 -13.59 2.34
CA THR A 52 6.97 -13.41 1.67
C THR A 52 6.39 -12.03 1.95
N THR A 53 5.41 -11.59 1.15
CA THR A 53 4.70 -10.33 1.41
C THR A 53 4.20 -10.26 2.86
N GLN A 54 3.67 -11.37 3.40
CA GLN A 54 3.23 -11.41 4.81
C GLN A 54 4.39 -11.17 5.80
N LEU A 55 5.56 -11.76 5.58
CA LEU A 55 6.73 -11.51 6.42
C LEU A 55 7.22 -10.06 6.32
N GLN A 56 7.07 -9.42 5.17
CA GLN A 56 7.36 -7.98 5.03
C GLN A 56 6.39 -7.11 5.84
N VAL A 57 5.11 -7.49 5.86
CA VAL A 57 4.09 -6.82 6.71
C VAL A 57 4.47 -6.99 8.19
N VAL A 58 4.79 -8.19 8.63
CA VAL A 58 5.23 -8.46 10.02
C VAL A 58 6.48 -7.64 10.38
N ALA A 59 7.43 -7.49 9.45
CA ALA A 59 8.64 -6.69 9.67
C ALA A 59 8.35 -5.17 9.70
N ALA A 60 7.29 -4.71 9.04
CA ALA A 60 6.94 -3.29 8.96
C ALA A 60 6.03 -2.81 10.09
N ILE A 61 5.06 -3.66 10.52
CA ILE A 61 3.94 -3.22 11.38
C ILE A 61 4.40 -2.60 12.71
N GLY A 62 5.43 -3.14 13.34
CA GLY A 62 5.96 -2.58 14.58
C GLY A 62 6.42 -1.13 14.40
N GLY A 63 7.06 -0.81 13.28
CA GLY A 63 7.47 0.55 12.96
C GLY A 63 6.30 1.46 12.59
N VAL A 64 5.25 0.94 11.94
CA VAL A 64 4.02 1.69 11.66
C VAL A 64 3.32 2.08 12.96
N ILE A 65 3.13 1.14 13.88
CA ILE A 65 2.52 1.40 15.20
C ILE A 65 3.34 2.41 16.02
N GLN A 66 4.68 2.30 15.95
CA GLN A 66 5.61 3.23 16.63
C GLN A 66 5.80 4.54 15.87
N ARG A 67 5.13 4.74 14.74
CA ARG A 67 5.17 5.96 13.93
C ARG A 67 6.60 6.31 13.45
N ALA A 68 7.38 5.29 13.10
CA ALA A 68 8.81 5.45 12.74
C ALA A 68 9.06 6.29 11.47
N ASN A 69 8.05 6.48 10.62
CA ASN A 69 8.14 7.30 9.41
C ASN A 69 7.66 8.75 9.60
N ASP A 70 7.14 9.13 10.78
CA ASP A 70 6.55 10.46 11.02
C ASP A 70 7.51 11.60 10.69
N THR A 71 8.76 11.52 11.16
CA THR A 71 9.77 12.55 10.88
C THR A 71 9.96 12.73 9.37
N ARG A 72 10.05 11.63 8.63
CA ARG A 72 10.23 11.69 7.18
C ARG A 72 8.99 12.21 6.46
N ILE A 73 7.81 11.83 6.90
CA ILE A 73 6.55 12.35 6.37
C ILE A 73 6.44 13.85 6.65
N ALA A 74 6.76 14.30 7.87
CA ALA A 74 6.75 15.71 8.22
C ALA A 74 7.71 16.55 7.36
N GLU A 75 8.92 16.03 7.06
CA GLU A 75 9.84 16.68 6.13
C GLU A 75 9.20 16.86 4.74
N LEU A 76 8.55 15.81 4.20
CA LEU A 76 7.88 15.87 2.90
C LEU A 76 6.68 16.83 2.93
N GLN A 77 5.92 16.85 4.02
CA GLN A 77 4.79 17.78 4.21
C GLN A 77 5.24 19.24 4.30
N SER A 78 6.46 19.50 4.77
CA SER A 78 6.99 20.86 4.90
C SER A 78 7.38 21.50 3.56
N LEU A 79 7.48 20.72 2.49
CA LEU A 79 7.77 21.22 1.15
C LEU A 79 6.63 22.14 0.67
N LYS A 80 7.01 23.20 -0.03
CA LYS A 80 6.05 24.15 -0.61
C LYS A 80 5.50 23.61 -1.93
N PHE A 81 4.19 23.47 -1.98
CA PHE A 81 3.45 23.04 -3.17
C PHE A 81 2.49 24.13 -3.60
N GLU A 82 2.32 24.31 -4.90
CA GLU A 82 1.40 25.29 -5.48
C GLU A 82 0.41 24.61 -6.44
N GLY A 83 -0.66 25.31 -6.80
CA GLY A 83 -1.61 24.87 -7.82
C GLY A 83 -2.19 23.46 -7.60
N LYS A 84 -2.00 22.60 -8.58
CA LYS A 84 -2.45 21.20 -8.56
C LYS A 84 -1.80 20.41 -7.44
N LEU A 85 -0.48 20.54 -7.28
CA LEU A 85 0.27 19.79 -6.27
C LEU A 85 -0.16 20.15 -4.85
N ALA A 86 -0.51 21.41 -4.57
CA ALA A 86 -1.04 21.81 -3.27
C ALA A 86 -2.38 21.15 -2.96
N ARG A 87 -3.25 21.01 -3.97
CA ARG A 87 -4.55 20.31 -3.81
C ARG A 87 -4.35 18.82 -3.54
N LEU A 88 -3.41 18.19 -4.22
CA LEU A 88 -3.06 16.77 -4.01
C LEU A 88 -2.44 16.55 -2.64
N LYS A 89 -1.53 17.45 -2.22
CA LYS A 89 -0.97 17.42 -0.86
C LYS A 89 -2.06 17.46 0.20
N LYS A 90 -3.06 18.35 0.07
CA LYS A 90 -4.16 18.42 1.02
C LYS A 90 -4.91 17.08 1.15
N LYS A 91 -5.15 16.39 0.03
CA LYS A 91 -5.75 15.04 0.05
C LYS A 91 -4.88 14.04 0.81
N LEU A 92 -3.56 14.03 0.58
CA LEU A 92 -2.65 13.15 1.32
C LEU A 92 -2.60 13.50 2.81
N ASP A 93 -2.63 14.78 3.18
CA ASP A 93 -2.68 15.21 4.59
C ASP A 93 -3.95 14.68 5.28
N GLU A 94 -5.09 14.67 4.58
CA GLU A 94 -6.34 14.11 5.08
C GLU A 94 -6.25 12.57 5.26
N LEU A 95 -5.65 11.87 4.28
CA LEU A 95 -5.42 10.43 4.39
C LEU A 95 -4.45 10.09 5.53
N TYR A 96 -3.37 10.86 5.67
CA TYR A 96 -2.40 10.65 6.75
C TYR A 96 -3.04 10.84 8.12
N LYS A 97 -3.90 11.84 8.29
CA LYS A 97 -4.66 12.04 9.52
C LYS A 97 -5.53 10.81 9.84
N LYS A 98 -6.27 10.28 8.86
CA LYS A 98 -7.06 9.05 9.01
C LYS A 98 -6.17 7.83 9.32
N HIS A 99 -4.99 7.75 8.71
CA HIS A 99 -4.03 6.70 9.02
C HIS A 99 -3.62 6.73 10.50
N LEU A 100 -3.24 7.89 11.02
CA LEU A 100 -2.89 8.06 12.44
C LEU A 100 -4.05 7.71 13.39
N GLU A 101 -5.28 8.03 12.99
CA GLU A 101 -6.48 7.64 13.72
C GLU A 101 -6.64 6.12 13.75
N SER A 102 -6.46 5.43 12.62
CA SER A 102 -6.54 3.97 12.55
C SER A 102 -5.42 3.27 13.31
N VAL A 103 -4.19 3.80 13.26
CA VAL A 103 -3.06 3.29 14.06
C VAL A 103 -3.39 3.38 15.56
N LYS A 104 -3.87 4.53 16.00
CA LYS A 104 -4.28 4.73 17.39
C LYS A 104 -5.42 3.78 17.79
N PHE A 105 -6.44 3.66 16.95
CA PHE A 105 -7.59 2.79 17.20
C PHE A 105 -7.16 1.33 17.44
N VAL A 106 -6.28 0.78 16.59
CA VAL A 106 -5.77 -0.59 16.75
C VAL A 106 -4.88 -0.72 17.98
N ALA A 107 -4.01 0.25 18.24
CA ALA A 107 -3.11 0.23 19.41
C ALA A 107 -3.89 0.30 20.74
N ASP A 108 -4.95 1.11 20.82
CA ASP A 108 -5.77 1.30 22.04
C ASP A 108 -6.58 0.05 22.41
N LYS A 109 -6.89 -0.81 21.42
CA LYS A 109 -7.61 -2.09 21.68
C LYS A 109 -6.80 -3.07 22.51
N LYS A 110 -5.48 -3.05 22.42
CA LYS A 110 -4.58 -4.00 23.09
C LYS A 110 -4.91 -5.47 22.81
N ASP A 111 -5.54 -5.75 21.69
CA ASP A 111 -5.91 -7.08 21.22
C ASP A 111 -4.94 -7.52 20.11
N THR A 112 -4.17 -8.58 20.39
CA THR A 112 -3.14 -9.08 19.46
C THR A 112 -3.75 -9.66 18.20
N ASN A 113 -4.90 -10.33 18.28
CA ASN A 113 -5.54 -10.93 17.12
C ASN A 113 -6.07 -9.85 16.18
N TYR A 114 -6.68 -8.80 16.74
CA TYR A 114 -7.14 -7.67 15.94
C TYR A 114 -5.97 -6.90 15.31
N HIS A 115 -4.90 -6.69 16.06
CA HIS A 115 -3.66 -6.10 15.57
C HIS A 115 -3.12 -6.89 14.38
N ASP A 116 -3.02 -8.22 14.49
CA ASP A 116 -2.49 -9.06 13.44
C ASP A 116 -3.41 -9.08 12.20
N LEU A 117 -4.73 -9.13 12.39
CA LEU A 117 -5.71 -9.05 11.32
C LEU A 117 -5.62 -7.74 10.53
N MET A 118 -5.42 -6.60 11.21
CA MET A 118 -5.38 -5.27 10.59
C MET A 118 -3.98 -4.85 10.12
N SER A 119 -2.93 -5.61 10.45
CA SER A 119 -1.53 -5.27 10.16
C SER A 119 -1.29 -4.97 8.68
N ARG A 120 -1.80 -5.81 7.76
CA ARG A 120 -1.66 -5.59 6.32
C ARG A 120 -2.29 -4.27 5.89
N SER A 121 -3.51 -3.98 6.34
CA SER A 121 -4.23 -2.77 5.98
C SER A 121 -3.55 -1.51 6.49
N LEU A 122 -2.98 -1.55 7.71
CA LEU A 122 -2.21 -0.44 8.27
C LEU A 122 -0.91 -0.18 7.49
N VAL A 123 -0.15 -1.22 7.19
CA VAL A 123 1.11 -1.11 6.43
C VAL A 123 0.86 -0.60 5.01
N ASP A 124 -0.16 -1.11 4.33
CA ASP A 124 -0.52 -0.67 2.98
C ASP A 124 -0.96 0.81 2.98
N ASN A 125 -1.79 1.22 3.94
CA ASN A 125 -2.25 2.61 4.03
C ASN A 125 -1.10 3.59 4.28
N GLU A 126 -0.17 3.27 5.18
CA GLU A 126 1.03 4.11 5.36
C GLU A 126 1.88 4.14 4.10
N THR A 127 2.04 2.99 3.43
CA THR A 127 2.80 2.89 2.18
C THR A 127 2.20 3.79 1.09
N TYR A 128 0.89 3.77 0.89
CA TYR A 128 0.23 4.63 -0.10
C TYR A 128 0.44 6.11 0.17
N VAL A 129 0.28 6.54 1.41
CA VAL A 129 0.49 7.93 1.81
C VAL A 129 1.95 8.34 1.63
N PHE A 130 2.89 7.51 2.10
CA PHE A 130 4.31 7.78 2.01
C PHE A 130 4.80 7.89 0.56
N VAL A 131 4.41 6.95 -0.30
CA VAL A 131 4.74 7.00 -1.74
C VAL A 131 4.07 8.19 -2.40
N GLY A 132 2.82 8.52 -2.05
CA GLY A 132 2.15 9.72 -2.54
C GLY A 132 2.95 11.01 -2.29
N TYR A 133 3.50 11.19 -1.09
CA TYR A 133 4.37 12.33 -0.80
C TYR A 133 5.69 12.29 -1.57
N LEU A 134 6.28 11.10 -1.79
CA LEU A 134 7.48 10.98 -2.63
C LEU A 134 7.18 11.38 -4.08
N MET A 135 6.03 10.97 -4.61
CA MET A 135 5.58 11.35 -5.96
C MET A 135 5.39 12.87 -6.08
N LEU A 136 4.79 13.52 -5.07
CA LEU A 136 4.69 14.99 -5.04
C LEU A 136 6.04 15.68 -5.00
N ARG A 137 6.97 15.19 -4.18
CA ARG A 137 8.35 15.71 -4.13
C ARG A 137 9.05 15.60 -5.48
N ASP A 138 8.87 14.49 -6.17
CA ASP A 138 9.50 14.26 -7.47
C ASP A 138 8.87 15.15 -8.55
N ALA A 139 7.55 15.39 -8.48
CA ALA A 139 6.84 16.32 -9.36
C ALA A 139 7.28 17.80 -9.16
N LEU A 140 7.75 18.19 -7.96
CA LEU A 140 8.38 19.52 -7.76
C LEU A 140 9.67 19.70 -8.54
N LYS A 141 10.39 18.62 -8.80
CA LYS A 141 11.67 18.65 -9.53
C LYS A 141 11.51 18.50 -11.03
N ASP A 142 10.42 17.84 -11.44
CA ASP A 142 10.14 17.47 -12.81
C ASP A 142 8.63 17.55 -13.06
N SER A 143 8.20 18.61 -13.75
CA SER A 143 6.77 18.85 -14.03
C SER A 143 6.12 17.79 -14.91
N GLU A 144 6.89 17.02 -15.69
CA GLU A 144 6.35 15.90 -16.48
C GLU A 144 5.77 14.80 -15.58
N ARG A 145 6.20 14.75 -14.31
CA ARG A 145 5.70 13.79 -13.30
C ARG A 145 4.42 14.21 -12.60
N GLU A 146 3.91 15.43 -12.82
CA GLU A 146 2.70 15.91 -12.15
C GLU A 146 1.47 15.03 -12.43
N ASN A 147 1.28 14.63 -13.68
CA ASN A 147 0.15 13.79 -14.06
C ASN A 147 0.26 12.37 -13.49
N LEU A 148 1.47 11.86 -13.38
CA LEU A 148 1.74 10.55 -12.76
C LEU A 148 1.45 10.62 -11.25
N ALA A 149 1.92 11.66 -10.56
CA ALA A 149 1.64 11.88 -9.15
C ALA A 149 0.13 12.03 -8.89
N GLU A 150 -0.58 12.80 -9.72
CA GLU A 150 -2.02 12.94 -9.65
C GLU A 150 -2.73 11.61 -9.79
N ARG A 151 -2.39 10.81 -10.83
CA ARG A 151 -3.03 9.51 -11.07
C ARG A 151 -2.81 8.58 -9.90
N TYR A 152 -1.56 8.43 -9.44
CA TYR A 152 -1.23 7.60 -8.29
C TYR A 152 -2.06 7.96 -7.05
N ILE A 153 -2.11 9.25 -6.71
CA ILE A 153 -2.82 9.71 -5.50
C ILE A 153 -4.32 9.47 -5.63
N LEU A 154 -4.91 9.73 -6.80
CA LEU A 154 -6.33 9.52 -7.02
C LEU A 154 -6.71 8.02 -7.01
N ASP A 155 -5.84 7.14 -7.49
CA ASP A 155 -6.05 5.69 -7.42
C ASP A 155 -5.85 5.15 -6.00
N ALA A 156 -4.95 5.72 -5.23
CA ALA A 156 -4.68 5.31 -3.85
C ALA A 156 -5.83 5.66 -2.89
N ILE A 157 -6.59 6.74 -3.14
CA ILE A 157 -7.67 7.18 -2.24
C ILE A 157 -8.73 6.10 -2.00
N PRO A 158 -9.40 5.52 -3.01
CA PRO A 158 -10.45 4.52 -2.78
C PRO A 158 -9.89 3.26 -2.11
N GLU A 159 -8.67 2.85 -2.43
CA GLU A 159 -8.01 1.70 -1.80
C GLU A 159 -7.68 1.97 -0.33
N PHE A 160 -7.22 3.18 -0.02
CA PHE A 160 -7.01 3.64 1.35
C PHE A 160 -8.30 3.65 2.15
N GLU A 161 -9.36 4.29 1.62
CA GLU A 161 -10.66 4.43 2.29
C GLU A 161 -11.29 3.06 2.59
N LYS A 162 -11.23 2.13 1.65
CA LYS A 162 -11.67 0.75 1.86
C LYS A 162 -10.98 0.13 3.08
N ARG A 163 -9.65 0.22 3.15
CA ARG A 163 -8.88 -0.32 4.27
C ARG A 163 -9.14 0.42 5.58
N TYR A 164 -9.26 1.74 5.51
CA TYR A 164 -9.63 2.55 6.68
C TYR A 164 -10.98 2.13 7.26
N MET A 165 -11.99 1.97 6.41
CA MET A 165 -13.32 1.48 6.84
C MET A 165 -13.23 0.09 7.47
N THR A 166 -12.45 -0.82 6.87
CA THR A 166 -12.24 -2.17 7.42
C THR A 166 -11.58 -2.11 8.80
N ILE A 167 -10.52 -1.30 8.98
CA ILE A 167 -9.84 -1.14 10.26
C ILE A 167 -10.78 -0.56 11.32
N MET A 168 -11.60 0.41 10.96
CA MET A 168 -12.48 1.12 11.89
C MET A 168 -13.81 0.42 12.14
N SER A 169 -14.11 -0.67 11.43
CA SER A 169 -15.38 -1.40 11.56
C SER A 169 -15.54 -2.14 12.89
N ASP A 170 -14.45 -2.39 13.59
CA ASP A 170 -14.42 -3.21 14.81
C ASP A 170 -14.94 -4.64 14.60
N ASP A 171 -14.75 -5.18 13.41
CA ASP A 171 -15.26 -6.49 13.04
C ASP A 171 -14.30 -7.61 13.45
N PHE A 172 -14.74 -8.46 14.36
CA PHE A 172 -14.04 -9.65 14.87
C PHE A 172 -14.54 -10.95 14.24
N THR A 173 -15.47 -10.91 13.29
CA THR A 173 -16.12 -12.13 12.76
C THR A 173 -15.14 -13.12 12.14
N LEU A 174 -14.06 -12.63 11.49
CA LEU A 174 -13.00 -13.50 10.96
C LEU A 174 -12.19 -14.17 12.08
N ILE A 175 -11.97 -13.49 13.19
CA ILE A 175 -11.24 -14.03 14.35
C ILE A 175 -12.11 -15.08 15.04
N ASP A 176 -13.37 -14.73 15.32
CA ASP A 176 -14.28 -15.56 16.10
C ASP A 176 -14.79 -16.79 15.35
N ASN A 177 -15.01 -16.63 14.05
CA ASN A 177 -15.70 -17.64 13.23
C ASN A 177 -14.81 -18.29 12.15
N HIS A 178 -13.47 -18.08 12.17
CA HIS A 178 -12.60 -18.55 11.09
C HIS A 178 -12.75 -20.06 10.81
N ARG A 179 -12.93 -20.90 11.83
CA ARG A 179 -13.13 -22.35 11.65
C ARG A 179 -14.43 -22.64 10.92
N ALA A 180 -15.53 -22.02 11.34
CA ALA A 180 -16.82 -22.22 10.69
C ALA A 180 -16.86 -21.68 9.24
N ILE A 181 -15.97 -20.72 8.90
CA ILE A 181 -15.84 -20.17 7.54
C ILE A 181 -14.98 -21.07 6.65
N ILE A 182 -13.95 -21.73 7.20
CA ILE A 182 -12.95 -22.51 6.43
C ILE A 182 -13.34 -23.99 6.35
N ASP A 183 -13.94 -24.57 7.39
CA ASP A 183 -14.30 -26.00 7.48
C ASP A 183 -15.62 -26.32 6.72
N TYR A 184 -15.65 -25.93 5.42
CA TYR A 184 -16.76 -26.31 4.52
C TYR A 184 -16.41 -27.55 3.72
#